data_825964feeceb989512af6078b64dbc82
#
_entry.id   825964feeceb989512af6078b64dbc82
#
_cell.length_a   1.000
_cell.length_b   1.000
_cell.length_c   1.000
_cell.angle_alpha   90.00
_cell.angle_beta   90.00
_cell.angle_gamma   90.00
#
_symmetry.space_group_name_H-M   'P 1'
#
loop_
_entity.id
_entity.type
_entity.pdbx_description
1 polymer ?
#
loop_
_entity_poly.entity_id
_entity_poly.type
_entity_poly.pdbx_seq_one_letter_code
_entity_poly.pdbx_strand_id
1 'polypeptide(L)'
;MPRLILICFVLLFTVSYSFAQDDWNYISTHDIVSSDTIKKKKHTLIFINKEPGFDLLLKQKLTDRFFDIYPSQVKKFNKNSDRKVIFIIDPGYKGVAAAGGGIVRFSPEWFRNNPKDIDVVTHEVMHLVQSYPGGAGPGWITEGIADYVRFTMGIDNEEGGWKLPEFNAKHSYTNAYRVTARFFYWLEKNGHKNLVKKLDNAMRTKTYSDAFWSTHTGKTIDELWDEYSKNPGLS
;
A
#
# COMPACT_ATOMS: atom_id res chain seq x y z
N MET A 1 30.64 66.70 -14.08
CA MET A 1 29.30 66.39 -13.53
C MET A 1 29.15 64.87 -13.53
N PRO A 2 29.16 64.17 -12.37
CA PRO A 2 28.98 62.74 -12.32
C PRO A 2 27.48 62.40 -12.36
N ARG A 3 27.09 61.47 -13.23
CA ARG A 3 25.74 60.90 -13.32
C ARG A 3 25.51 59.89 -12.18
N LEU A 4 24.57 60.18 -11.33
CA LEU A 4 24.10 59.22 -10.28
C LEU A 4 23.19 58.19 -10.95
N ILE A 5 23.63 56.92 -10.90
CA ILE A 5 22.81 55.80 -11.36
C ILE A 5 22.04 55.28 -10.12
N LEU A 6 20.72 55.50 -10.15
CA LEU A 6 19.81 54.99 -9.12
C LEU A 6 19.48 53.53 -9.43
N ILE A 7 20.01 52.58 -8.65
CA ILE A 7 19.68 51.15 -8.75
C ILE A 7 18.44 50.93 -7.89
N CYS A 8 17.28 50.73 -8.51
CA CYS A 8 16.08 50.27 -7.82
C CYS A 8 16.20 48.75 -7.54
N PHE A 9 16.35 48.42 -6.28
CA PHE A 9 16.20 47.02 -5.82
C PHE A 9 14.71 46.70 -5.78
N VAL A 10 14.24 45.84 -6.71
CA VAL A 10 12.89 45.24 -6.66
C VAL A 10 12.99 44.01 -5.76
N LEU A 11 12.48 44.14 -4.54
CA LEU A 11 12.27 42.99 -3.62
C LEU A 11 11.09 42.16 -4.14
N LEU A 12 11.38 41.05 -4.81
CA LEU A 12 10.40 40.02 -5.13
C LEU A 12 10.06 39.25 -3.83
N PHE A 13 8.93 39.59 -3.23
CA PHE A 13 8.32 38.75 -2.20
C PHE A 13 7.74 37.49 -2.87
N THR A 14 8.45 36.38 -2.79
CA THR A 14 7.89 35.07 -3.10
C THR A 14 6.99 34.66 -1.93
N VAL A 15 5.68 34.78 -2.13
CA VAL A 15 4.70 34.19 -1.21
C VAL A 15 4.73 32.68 -1.43
N SER A 16 5.43 31.97 -0.57
CA SER A 16 5.38 30.52 -0.49
C SER A 16 4.01 30.12 0.09
N TYR A 17 3.10 29.67 -0.73
CA TYR A 17 1.89 28.98 -0.26
C TYR A 17 2.34 27.63 0.29
N SER A 18 2.50 27.56 1.60
CA SER A 18 2.55 26.29 2.31
C SER A 18 1.13 25.73 2.28
N PHE A 19 0.86 24.79 1.40
CA PHE A 19 -0.30 23.94 1.58
C PHE A 19 -0.04 23.14 2.85
N ALA A 20 -0.81 23.39 3.89
CA ALA A 20 -0.83 22.54 5.06
C ALA A 20 -1.16 21.14 4.57
N GLN A 21 -0.19 20.24 4.65
CA GLN A 21 -0.40 18.82 4.44
C GLN A 21 -1.31 18.42 5.59
N ASP A 22 -2.58 18.12 5.29
CA ASP A 22 -3.52 17.63 6.30
C ASP A 22 -2.83 16.50 7.05
N ASP A 23 -2.74 16.63 8.36
CA ASP A 23 -2.10 15.61 9.20
C ASP A 23 -2.83 14.28 8.95
N TRP A 24 -2.16 13.31 8.37
CA TRP A 24 -2.72 12.00 8.05
C TRP A 24 -3.45 11.36 9.24
N ASN A 25 -2.94 11.61 10.44
CA ASN A 25 -3.50 11.08 11.68
C ASN A 25 -4.69 11.90 12.22
N TYR A 26 -4.93 13.10 11.66
CA TYR A 26 -6.06 13.90 12.06
C TYR A 26 -7.37 13.36 11.47
N ILE A 27 -8.27 12.97 12.35
CA ILE A 27 -9.62 12.52 11.96
C ILE A 27 -10.59 13.61 12.41
N SER A 28 -10.99 14.47 11.46
CA SER A 28 -12.07 15.43 11.71
C SER A 28 -13.33 14.68 12.12
N THR A 29 -13.93 15.10 13.21
CA THR A 29 -15.18 14.50 13.72
C THR A 29 -16.43 15.21 13.21
N HIS A 30 -16.26 16.36 12.56
CA HIS A 30 -17.36 17.24 12.17
C HIS A 30 -18.27 16.64 11.10
N ASP A 31 -17.77 15.74 10.26
CA ASP A 31 -18.42 15.15 9.09
C ASP A 31 -18.67 13.64 9.22
N ILE A 32 -18.58 13.11 10.44
CA ILE A 32 -18.83 11.69 10.70
C ILE A 32 -20.34 11.41 10.63
N VAL A 33 -20.73 10.56 9.67
CA VAL A 33 -22.09 10.06 9.53
C VAL A 33 -22.36 8.89 10.50
N SER A 34 -21.40 7.98 10.63
CA SER A 34 -21.45 6.88 11.59
C SER A 34 -20.06 6.41 12.01
N SER A 35 -19.99 5.83 13.21
CA SER A 35 -18.74 5.21 13.73
C SER A 35 -19.13 3.97 14.51
N ASP A 36 -18.54 2.83 14.13
CA ASP A 36 -18.75 1.54 14.77
C ASP A 36 -17.44 0.97 15.27
N THR A 37 -17.45 0.38 16.46
CA THR A 37 -16.32 -0.36 17.00
C THR A 37 -16.65 -1.85 17.01
N ILE A 38 -15.96 -2.61 16.15
CA ILE A 38 -16.16 -4.04 16.01
C ILE A 38 -14.92 -4.77 16.58
N LYS A 39 -15.17 -5.76 17.43
CA LYS A 39 -14.11 -6.52 18.06
C LYS A 39 -14.28 -8.02 17.81
N LYS A 40 -13.28 -8.64 17.18
CA LYS A 40 -13.24 -10.10 17.02
C LYS A 40 -11.91 -10.62 17.57
N LYS A 41 -11.96 -11.49 18.58
CA LYS A 41 -10.77 -12.01 19.28
C LYS A 41 -9.89 -10.86 19.82
N LYS A 42 -8.64 -10.77 19.35
CA LYS A 42 -7.66 -9.76 19.81
C LYS A 42 -7.58 -8.52 18.90
N HIS A 43 -8.34 -8.47 17.81
CA HIS A 43 -8.31 -7.36 16.87
C HIS A 43 -9.57 -6.51 17.00
N THR A 44 -9.40 -5.20 16.85
CA THR A 44 -10.46 -4.20 16.90
C THR A 44 -10.42 -3.39 15.62
N LEU A 45 -11.54 -3.29 14.94
CA LEU A 45 -11.75 -2.37 13.83
C LEU A 45 -12.66 -1.25 14.30
N ILE A 46 -12.24 0.00 14.13
CA ILE A 46 -13.10 1.17 14.20
C ILE A 46 -13.45 1.54 12.77
N PHE A 47 -14.72 1.46 12.41
CA PHE A 47 -15.19 1.79 11.07
C PHE A 47 -15.89 3.15 11.11
N ILE A 48 -15.26 4.17 10.55
CA ILE A 48 -15.75 5.54 10.45
C ILE A 48 -16.29 5.76 9.04
N ASN A 49 -17.53 6.15 8.93
CA ASN A 49 -18.12 6.53 7.67
C ASN A 49 -18.44 8.03 7.63
N LYS A 50 -17.91 8.70 6.61
CA LYS A 50 -18.17 10.12 6.32
C LYS A 50 -19.01 10.32 5.04
N GLU A 51 -19.39 9.24 4.36
CA GLU A 51 -20.21 9.28 3.15
C GLU A 51 -21.69 9.02 3.47
N PRO A 52 -22.58 10.00 3.32
CA PRO A 52 -24.01 9.76 3.46
C PRO A 52 -24.51 8.70 2.47
N GLY A 53 -25.29 7.73 2.95
CA GLY A 53 -25.81 6.66 2.10
C GLY A 53 -24.79 5.59 1.66
N PHE A 54 -23.64 5.51 2.30
CA PHE A 54 -22.68 4.44 2.03
C PHE A 54 -23.32 3.06 2.21
N ASP A 55 -23.11 2.17 1.24
CA ASP A 55 -23.74 0.85 1.19
C ASP A 55 -23.36 0.00 2.42
N LEU A 56 -24.37 -0.39 3.19
CA LEU A 56 -24.20 -1.19 4.41
C LEU A 56 -23.71 -2.62 4.12
N LEU A 57 -24.06 -3.19 2.97
CA LEU A 57 -23.59 -4.51 2.57
C LEU A 57 -22.09 -4.43 2.22
N LEU A 58 -21.68 -3.38 1.53
CA LEU A 58 -20.26 -3.13 1.24
C LEU A 58 -19.46 -2.90 2.53
N LYS A 59 -19.98 -2.09 3.46
CA LYS A 59 -19.40 -1.91 4.79
C LYS A 59 -19.17 -3.24 5.50
N GLN A 60 -20.18 -4.13 5.46
CA GLN A 60 -20.06 -5.46 6.05
C GLN A 60 -18.99 -6.29 5.37
N LYS A 61 -18.92 -6.30 4.04
CA LYS A 61 -17.92 -7.02 3.27
C LYS A 61 -16.49 -6.54 3.59
N LEU A 62 -16.28 -5.22 3.63
CA LEU A 62 -14.96 -4.65 4.00
C LEU A 62 -14.56 -5.02 5.43
N THR A 63 -15.54 -5.00 6.36
CA THR A 63 -15.33 -5.40 7.76
C THR A 63 -14.96 -6.88 7.87
N ASP A 64 -15.68 -7.76 7.19
CA ASP A 64 -15.42 -9.20 7.23
C ASP A 64 -14.06 -9.49 6.59
N ARG A 65 -13.75 -8.86 5.44
CA ARG A 65 -12.43 -8.99 4.82
C ARG A 65 -11.30 -8.61 5.78
N PHE A 66 -11.43 -7.52 6.54
CA PHE A 66 -10.43 -7.16 7.53
C PHE A 66 -10.20 -8.28 8.56
N PHE A 67 -11.26 -8.81 9.14
CA PHE A 67 -11.12 -9.85 10.17
C PHE A 67 -10.66 -11.21 9.64
N ASP A 68 -10.87 -11.48 8.37
CA ASP A 68 -10.38 -12.71 7.72
C ASP A 68 -8.89 -12.61 7.40
N ILE A 69 -8.43 -11.46 6.89
CA ILE A 69 -7.10 -11.34 6.32
C ILE A 69 -6.06 -10.76 7.28
N TYR A 70 -6.39 -9.68 8.00
CA TYR A 70 -5.43 -8.98 8.84
C TYR A 70 -4.74 -9.87 9.89
N PRO A 71 -5.47 -10.73 10.64
CA PRO A 71 -4.85 -11.64 11.58
C PRO A 71 -3.85 -12.61 10.92
N SER A 72 -4.13 -13.03 9.71
CA SER A 72 -3.29 -13.96 8.94
C SER A 72 -2.01 -13.27 8.44
N GLN A 73 -2.12 -12.03 7.96
CA GLN A 73 -0.96 -11.21 7.58
C GLN A 73 -0.08 -10.91 8.80
N VAL A 74 -0.67 -10.49 9.92
CA VAL A 74 0.05 -10.25 11.19
C VAL A 74 0.82 -11.51 11.63
N LYS A 75 0.16 -12.66 11.58
CA LYS A 75 0.81 -13.95 11.94
C LYS A 75 1.98 -14.28 11.02
N LYS A 76 1.84 -14.02 9.72
CA LYS A 76 2.82 -14.40 8.69
C LYS A 76 4.00 -13.44 8.62
N PHE A 77 3.76 -12.13 8.72
CA PHE A 77 4.74 -11.10 8.41
C PHE A 77 5.22 -10.32 9.66
N ASN A 78 4.31 -9.80 10.49
CA ASN A 78 4.69 -8.95 11.62
C ASN A 78 3.77 -9.17 12.84
N LYS A 79 4.21 -9.98 13.78
CA LYS A 79 3.42 -10.30 15.01
C LYS A 79 3.26 -9.11 15.96
N ASN A 80 4.03 -8.03 15.75
CA ASN A 80 4.02 -6.82 16.56
C ASN A 80 3.10 -5.72 15.98
N SER A 81 2.41 -6.00 14.87
CA SER A 81 1.44 -5.07 14.29
C SER A 81 0.32 -4.73 15.28
N ASP A 82 -0.21 -3.52 15.14
CA ASP A 82 -1.28 -3.02 15.99
C ASP A 82 -2.50 -3.92 15.97
N ARG A 83 -3.16 -4.03 17.12
CA ARG A 83 -4.40 -4.79 17.25
C ARG A 83 -5.65 -3.97 16.93
N LYS A 84 -5.50 -2.65 16.89
CA LYS A 84 -6.57 -1.70 16.58
C LYS A 84 -6.26 -1.04 15.25
N VAL A 85 -7.20 -1.09 14.33
CA VAL A 85 -7.15 -0.46 13.02
C VAL A 85 -8.38 0.41 12.84
N ILE A 86 -8.23 1.52 12.12
CA ILE A 86 -9.30 2.45 11.81
C ILE A 86 -9.51 2.43 10.30
N PHE A 87 -10.74 2.14 9.86
CA PHE A 87 -11.16 2.35 8.49
C PHE A 87 -11.95 3.63 8.39
N ILE A 88 -11.70 4.42 7.36
CA ILE A 88 -12.42 5.65 7.10
C ILE A 88 -12.90 5.63 5.66
N ILE A 89 -14.22 5.69 5.47
CA ILE A 89 -14.79 6.03 4.17
C ILE A 89 -14.77 7.55 4.07
N ASP A 90 -13.90 8.07 3.20
CA ASP A 90 -13.53 9.48 3.16
C ASP A 90 -13.81 10.10 1.77
N PRO A 91 -14.89 10.88 1.62
CA PRO A 91 -15.21 11.57 0.35
C PRO A 91 -14.14 12.59 -0.06
N GLY A 92 -13.35 13.06 0.90
CA GLY A 92 -12.22 13.97 0.64
C GLY A 92 -11.01 13.29 0.00
N TYR A 93 -10.87 11.97 0.17
CA TYR A 93 -9.76 11.21 -0.39
C TYR A 93 -9.99 10.89 -1.87
N LYS A 94 -9.06 11.29 -2.73
CA LYS A 94 -9.21 11.22 -4.21
C LYS A 94 -8.47 10.04 -4.87
N GLY A 95 -7.75 9.23 -4.11
CA GLY A 95 -7.14 7.97 -4.58
C GLY A 95 -8.11 6.80 -4.54
N VAL A 96 -7.59 5.59 -4.61
CA VAL A 96 -8.35 4.35 -4.38
C VAL A 96 -8.52 4.14 -2.88
N ALA A 97 -7.41 3.94 -2.21
CA ALA A 97 -7.25 3.86 -0.78
C ALA A 97 -5.81 4.21 -0.41
N ALA A 98 -5.54 4.39 0.87
CA ALA A 98 -4.18 4.50 1.41
C ALA A 98 -4.15 4.12 2.89
N ALA A 99 -2.99 3.64 3.36
CA ALA A 99 -2.81 3.18 4.72
C ALA A 99 -1.55 3.74 5.38
N GLY A 100 -1.66 4.05 6.67
CA GLY A 100 -0.53 4.50 7.50
C GLY A 100 -0.99 4.80 8.92
N GLY A 101 -0.09 4.70 9.91
CA GLY A 101 -0.39 5.06 11.31
C GLY A 101 -1.58 4.35 11.94
N GLY A 102 -1.89 3.11 11.51
CA GLY A 102 -3.05 2.36 11.99
C GLY A 102 -4.38 2.74 11.33
N ILE A 103 -4.36 3.60 10.31
CA ILE A 103 -5.53 4.11 9.60
C ILE A 103 -5.50 3.64 8.15
N VAL A 104 -6.65 3.26 7.61
CA VAL A 104 -6.89 3.06 6.17
C VAL A 104 -8.00 4.00 5.75
N ARG A 105 -7.74 4.84 4.76
CA ARG A 105 -8.73 5.72 4.12
C ARG A 105 -9.12 5.13 2.77
N PHE A 106 -10.42 5.05 2.52
CA PHE A 106 -10.98 4.56 1.27
C PHE A 106 -11.81 5.65 0.60
N SER A 107 -11.67 5.78 -0.72
CA SER A 107 -12.54 6.62 -1.52
C SER A 107 -13.91 5.96 -1.72
N PRO A 108 -15.02 6.57 -1.33
CA PRO A 108 -16.36 6.05 -1.68
C PRO A 108 -16.61 6.10 -3.20
N GLU A 109 -15.99 7.02 -3.92
CA GLU A 109 -16.06 7.10 -5.39
C GLU A 109 -15.45 5.87 -6.05
N TRP A 110 -14.34 5.35 -5.52
CA TRP A 110 -13.76 4.10 -5.99
C TRP A 110 -14.78 2.96 -5.94
N PHE A 111 -15.44 2.79 -4.81
CA PHE A 111 -16.41 1.71 -4.64
C PHE A 111 -17.70 1.89 -5.44
N ARG A 112 -18.11 3.12 -5.76
CA ARG A 112 -19.21 3.33 -6.71
C ARG A 112 -18.88 2.77 -8.10
N ASN A 113 -17.62 2.90 -8.51
CA ASN A 113 -17.15 2.42 -9.81
C ASN A 113 -16.67 0.96 -9.77
N ASN A 114 -16.25 0.46 -8.62
CA ASN A 114 -15.66 -0.87 -8.42
C ASN A 114 -16.26 -1.57 -7.19
N PRO A 115 -17.59 -1.84 -7.16
CA PRO A 115 -18.29 -2.32 -5.95
C PRO A 115 -17.87 -3.72 -5.50
N LYS A 116 -17.15 -4.46 -6.33
CA LYS A 116 -16.66 -5.81 -6.04
C LYS A 116 -15.18 -5.83 -5.63
N ASP A 117 -14.49 -4.69 -5.62
CA ASP A 117 -13.08 -4.62 -5.25
C ASP A 117 -12.87 -4.64 -3.73
N ILE A 118 -13.20 -5.78 -3.12
CA ILE A 118 -13.08 -5.95 -1.66
C ILE A 118 -11.65 -6.24 -1.24
N ASP A 119 -10.85 -6.88 -2.09
CA ASP A 119 -9.46 -7.20 -1.78
C ASP A 119 -8.49 -6.01 -1.82
N VAL A 120 -8.98 -4.80 -2.11
CA VAL A 120 -8.26 -3.57 -1.78
C VAL A 120 -7.94 -3.52 -0.27
N VAL A 121 -8.82 -4.04 0.60
CA VAL A 121 -8.53 -4.20 2.04
C VAL A 121 -7.28 -5.05 2.26
N THR A 122 -7.12 -6.15 1.51
CA THR A 122 -5.96 -7.05 1.64
C THR A 122 -4.64 -6.34 1.35
N HIS A 123 -4.63 -5.45 0.36
CA HIS A 123 -3.49 -4.58 0.03
C HIS A 123 -3.22 -3.55 1.14
N GLU A 124 -4.23 -2.78 1.51
CA GLU A 124 -4.06 -1.65 2.43
C GLU A 124 -3.66 -2.09 3.84
N VAL A 125 -4.28 -3.14 4.36
CA VAL A 125 -3.90 -3.59 5.71
C VAL A 125 -2.52 -4.27 5.72
N MET A 126 -1.99 -4.68 4.56
CA MET A 126 -0.61 -5.12 4.48
C MET A 126 0.36 -3.97 4.74
N HIS A 127 0.08 -2.75 4.31
CA HIS A 127 0.90 -1.59 4.67
C HIS A 127 0.96 -1.35 6.18
N LEU A 128 -0.14 -1.57 6.91
CA LEU A 128 -0.13 -1.51 8.38
C LEU A 128 0.73 -2.61 9.00
N VAL A 129 0.76 -3.78 8.39
CA VAL A 129 1.60 -4.90 8.83
C VAL A 129 3.08 -4.67 8.48
N GLN A 130 3.36 -4.10 7.32
CA GLN A 130 4.70 -3.70 6.88
C GLN A 130 5.31 -2.73 7.90
N SER A 131 4.60 -1.66 8.27
CA SER A 131 5.06 -0.68 9.28
C SER A 131 6.53 -0.32 9.11
N TYR A 132 6.97 -0.07 7.88
CA TYR A 132 8.37 0.19 7.58
C TYR A 132 8.80 1.56 8.10
N PRO A 133 9.97 1.66 8.73
CA PRO A 133 10.53 2.96 9.12
C PRO A 133 10.93 3.77 7.90
N GLY A 134 10.99 5.09 8.03
CA GLY A 134 11.47 5.96 6.97
C GLY A 134 12.85 5.56 6.45
N GLY A 135 13.02 5.49 5.13
CA GLY A 135 14.26 5.05 4.48
C GLY A 135 14.57 3.56 4.64
N ALA A 136 13.55 2.72 4.77
CA ALA A 136 13.69 1.26 4.85
C ALA A 136 14.14 0.63 3.52
N GLY A 137 13.79 1.26 2.40
CA GLY A 137 14.10 0.82 1.05
C GLY A 137 13.23 1.51 0.01
N PRO A 138 13.30 1.11 -1.25
CA PRO A 138 12.55 1.74 -2.33
C PRO A 138 11.06 1.40 -2.27
N GLY A 139 10.21 2.39 -2.60
CA GLY A 139 8.75 2.27 -2.56
C GLY A 139 8.19 1.15 -3.45
N TRP A 140 8.86 0.82 -4.55
CA TRP A 140 8.41 -0.26 -5.43
C TRP A 140 8.38 -1.64 -4.73
N ILE A 141 9.28 -1.86 -3.74
CA ILE A 141 9.26 -3.07 -2.91
C ILE A 141 8.04 -3.06 -1.99
N THR A 142 7.75 -1.92 -1.37
CA THR A 142 6.60 -1.76 -0.47
C THR A 142 5.31 -2.11 -1.18
N GLU A 143 5.06 -1.48 -2.32
CA GLU A 143 3.85 -1.70 -3.12
C GLU A 143 3.81 -3.09 -3.75
N GLY A 144 4.98 -3.57 -4.22
CA GLY A 144 5.10 -4.90 -4.79
C GLY A 144 4.78 -6.01 -3.79
N ILE A 145 5.19 -5.87 -2.53
CA ILE A 145 4.86 -6.82 -1.45
C ILE A 145 3.36 -6.74 -1.12
N ALA A 146 2.78 -5.54 -1.04
CA ALA A 146 1.35 -5.38 -0.75
C ALA A 146 0.48 -6.05 -1.82
N ASP A 147 0.79 -5.85 -3.10
CA ASP A 147 0.09 -6.49 -4.20
C ASP A 147 0.40 -8.00 -4.33
N TYR A 148 1.63 -8.44 -4.00
CA TYR A 148 1.93 -9.87 -3.88
C TYR A 148 1.05 -10.54 -2.80
N VAL A 149 0.88 -9.88 -1.67
CA VAL A 149 0.02 -10.37 -0.58
C VAL A 149 -1.44 -10.33 -1.01
N ARG A 150 -1.89 -9.27 -1.68
CA ARG A 150 -3.22 -9.21 -2.28
C ARG A 150 -3.46 -10.37 -3.24
N PHE A 151 -2.52 -10.68 -4.13
CA PHE A 151 -2.63 -11.78 -5.06
C PHE A 151 -2.69 -13.15 -4.38
N THR A 152 -1.81 -13.39 -3.40
CA THR A 152 -1.63 -14.72 -2.79
C THR A 152 -2.57 -15.02 -1.63
N MET A 153 -3.20 -14.00 -1.03
CA MET A 153 -4.07 -14.11 0.14
C MET A 153 -5.46 -13.52 -0.07
N GLY A 154 -5.69 -12.76 -1.15
CA GLY A 154 -7.01 -12.28 -1.55
C GLY A 154 -7.89 -13.42 -2.06
N ILE A 155 -9.22 -13.25 -2.01
CA ILE A 155 -10.17 -14.27 -2.45
C ILE A 155 -11.10 -13.79 -3.55
N ASP A 156 -11.31 -12.48 -3.69
CA ASP A 156 -12.28 -11.89 -4.61
C ASP A 156 -11.62 -11.00 -5.69
N ASN A 157 -10.31 -11.14 -5.90
CA ASN A 157 -9.57 -10.33 -6.86
C ASN A 157 -10.17 -10.33 -8.28
N GLU A 158 -10.50 -11.50 -8.81
CA GLU A 158 -11.05 -11.63 -10.16
C GLU A 158 -12.43 -10.99 -10.28
N GLU A 159 -13.29 -11.15 -9.26
CA GLU A 159 -14.60 -10.48 -9.21
C GLU A 159 -14.46 -8.96 -9.12
N GLY A 160 -13.43 -8.47 -8.43
CA GLY A 160 -13.05 -7.07 -8.34
C GLY A 160 -12.37 -6.52 -9.61
N GLY A 161 -12.18 -7.35 -10.64
CA GLY A 161 -11.49 -6.96 -11.87
C GLY A 161 -9.98 -6.75 -11.69
N TRP A 162 -9.41 -7.25 -10.60
CA TRP A 162 -7.98 -7.12 -10.32
C TRP A 162 -7.25 -8.44 -10.63
N LYS A 163 -6.17 -8.35 -11.39
CA LYS A 163 -5.30 -9.49 -11.73
C LYS A 163 -3.87 -9.02 -11.93
N LEU A 164 -2.92 -9.94 -11.82
CA LEU A 164 -1.55 -9.69 -12.26
C LEU A 164 -1.53 -9.48 -13.79
N PRO A 165 -0.80 -8.47 -14.27
CA PRO A 165 -0.70 -8.24 -15.72
C PRO A 165 0.08 -9.37 -16.39
N GLU A 166 -0.15 -9.62 -17.66
CA GLU A 166 0.78 -10.42 -18.45
C GLU A 166 2.14 -9.72 -18.55
N PHE A 167 3.21 -10.49 -18.70
CA PHE A 167 4.54 -9.94 -18.92
C PHE A 167 4.58 -9.10 -20.20
N ASN A 168 5.25 -7.96 -20.10
CA ASN A 168 5.51 -7.08 -21.25
C ASN A 168 6.98 -6.63 -21.20
N ALA A 169 7.65 -6.58 -22.32
CA ALA A 169 9.05 -6.17 -22.42
C ALA A 169 9.31 -4.71 -21.98
N LYS A 170 8.26 -3.89 -21.89
CA LYS A 170 8.34 -2.53 -21.33
C LYS A 170 8.23 -2.49 -19.80
N HIS A 171 7.94 -3.62 -19.15
CA HIS A 171 7.89 -3.70 -17.70
C HIS A 171 9.29 -3.66 -17.09
N SER A 172 9.35 -3.20 -15.86
CA SER A 172 10.51 -3.27 -14.98
C SER A 172 10.07 -3.72 -13.59
N TYR A 173 10.92 -4.42 -12.85
CA TYR A 173 10.63 -4.73 -11.45
C TYR A 173 10.37 -3.46 -10.63
N THR A 174 10.87 -2.30 -11.06
CA THR A 174 10.64 -1.01 -10.40
C THR A 174 9.31 -0.35 -10.71
N ASN A 175 8.47 -0.95 -11.56
CA ASN A 175 7.14 -0.39 -11.86
C ASN A 175 6.16 -0.45 -10.68
N ALA A 176 6.53 -1.09 -9.60
CA ALA A 176 5.71 -1.27 -8.39
C ALA A 176 4.42 -2.08 -8.64
N TYR A 177 3.58 -2.17 -7.61
CA TYR A 177 2.25 -2.77 -7.68
C TYR A 177 2.24 -4.16 -8.37
N ARG A 178 1.26 -4.41 -9.23
CA ARG A 178 1.00 -5.70 -9.87
C ARG A 178 2.15 -6.24 -10.73
N VAL A 179 2.96 -5.35 -11.33
CA VAL A 179 4.14 -5.76 -12.12
C VAL A 179 5.19 -6.39 -11.22
N THR A 180 5.52 -5.70 -10.14
CA THR A 180 6.48 -6.19 -9.15
C THR A 180 5.95 -7.41 -8.40
N ALA A 181 4.66 -7.41 -8.05
CA ALA A 181 4.00 -8.54 -7.41
C ALA A 181 4.06 -9.82 -8.26
N ARG A 182 3.87 -9.70 -9.57
CA ARG A 182 4.01 -10.81 -10.51
C ARG A 182 5.44 -11.37 -10.51
N PHE A 183 6.44 -10.50 -10.53
CA PHE A 183 7.85 -10.90 -10.44
C PHE A 183 8.15 -11.60 -9.10
N PHE A 184 7.67 -11.06 -7.99
CA PHE A 184 7.84 -11.69 -6.69
C PHE A 184 7.19 -13.06 -6.60
N TYR A 185 5.99 -13.22 -7.18
CA TYR A 185 5.33 -14.49 -7.25
C TYR A 185 6.11 -15.49 -8.10
N TRP A 186 6.64 -15.05 -9.25
CA TRP A 186 7.50 -15.88 -10.09
C TRP A 186 8.75 -16.34 -9.33
N LEU A 187 9.44 -15.47 -8.60
CA LEU A 187 10.61 -15.83 -7.78
C LEU A 187 10.27 -16.94 -6.77
N GLU A 188 9.17 -16.79 -6.04
CA GLU A 188 8.72 -17.80 -5.07
C GLU A 188 8.42 -19.15 -5.73
N LYS A 189 7.89 -19.17 -6.94
CA LYS A 189 7.61 -20.38 -7.71
C LYS A 189 8.87 -21.00 -8.30
N ASN A 190 9.87 -20.22 -8.62
CA ASN A 190 11.11 -20.68 -9.25
C ASN A 190 12.26 -20.92 -8.23
N GLY A 191 11.94 -21.43 -7.07
CA GLY A 191 12.91 -21.99 -6.11
C GLY A 191 13.25 -21.04 -4.94
N HIS A 192 12.86 -19.76 -4.98
CA HIS A 192 13.20 -18.80 -3.94
C HIS A 192 12.11 -18.70 -2.86
N LYS A 193 11.74 -19.83 -2.27
CA LYS A 193 10.67 -19.90 -1.24
C LYS A 193 10.93 -18.97 -0.06
N ASN A 194 9.87 -18.30 0.40
CA ASN A 194 9.89 -17.32 1.50
C ASN A 194 10.76 -16.08 1.25
N LEU A 195 11.17 -15.82 0.01
CA LEU A 195 12.00 -14.65 -0.33
C LEU A 195 11.26 -13.35 -0.02
N VAL A 196 9.98 -13.25 -0.39
CA VAL A 196 9.15 -12.07 -0.12
C VAL A 196 9.00 -11.82 1.38
N LYS A 197 8.85 -12.87 2.19
CA LYS A 197 8.80 -12.72 3.66
C LYS A 197 10.14 -12.24 4.23
N LYS A 198 11.27 -12.71 3.70
CA LYS A 198 12.60 -12.24 4.11
C LYS A 198 12.82 -10.79 3.71
N LEU A 199 12.38 -10.41 2.49
CA LEU A 199 12.45 -9.05 1.98
C LEU A 199 11.62 -8.09 2.84
N ASP A 200 10.38 -8.45 3.16
CA ASP A 200 9.52 -7.71 4.08
C ASP A 200 10.19 -7.50 5.46
N ASN A 201 10.83 -8.54 5.99
CA ASN A 201 11.56 -8.40 7.25
C ASN A 201 12.77 -7.48 7.13
N ALA A 202 13.55 -7.57 6.06
CA ALA A 202 14.71 -6.70 5.83
C ALA A 202 14.30 -5.22 5.70
N MET A 203 13.18 -4.95 5.00
CA MET A 203 12.57 -3.63 4.93
C MET A 203 12.18 -3.12 6.33
N ARG A 204 11.46 -3.92 7.10
CA ARG A 204 10.99 -3.54 8.44
C ARG A 204 12.11 -3.31 9.43
N THR A 205 13.17 -4.09 9.38
CA THR A 205 14.34 -3.94 10.26
C THR A 205 15.36 -2.92 9.73
N LYS A 206 15.08 -2.29 8.59
CA LYS A 206 15.95 -1.33 7.93
C LYS A 206 17.35 -1.90 7.59
N THR A 207 17.38 -3.19 7.25
CA THR A 207 18.59 -3.91 6.85
C THR A 207 18.64 -4.22 5.34
N TYR A 208 17.62 -3.77 4.60
CA TYR A 208 17.61 -3.93 3.15
C TYR A 208 18.75 -3.15 2.49
N SER A 209 19.42 -3.81 1.56
CA SER A 209 20.32 -3.23 0.58
C SER A 209 20.26 -4.06 -0.70
N ASP A 210 20.82 -3.59 -1.81
CA ASP A 210 20.80 -4.35 -3.07
C ASP A 210 21.51 -5.70 -2.98
N ALA A 211 22.42 -5.86 -2.02
CA ALA A 211 23.05 -7.14 -1.70
C ALA A 211 22.07 -8.19 -1.16
N PHE A 212 20.85 -7.79 -0.76
CA PHE A 212 19.80 -8.73 -0.33
C PHE A 212 19.57 -9.83 -1.37
N TRP A 213 19.50 -9.45 -2.63
CA TRP A 213 19.18 -10.37 -3.73
C TRP A 213 20.28 -11.41 -3.89
N SER A 214 21.54 -10.99 -4.06
CA SER A 214 22.66 -11.93 -4.20
C SER A 214 22.87 -12.80 -2.97
N THR A 215 22.65 -12.25 -1.78
CA THR A 215 22.76 -13.00 -0.52
C THR A 215 21.73 -14.13 -0.42
N HIS A 216 20.52 -13.94 -0.94
CA HIS A 216 19.42 -14.90 -0.76
C HIS A 216 19.15 -15.77 -1.98
N THR A 217 19.66 -15.40 -3.15
CA THR A 217 19.40 -16.09 -4.41
C THR A 217 20.66 -16.49 -5.17
N GLY A 218 21.81 -15.93 -4.80
CA GLY A 218 23.08 -16.07 -5.55
C GLY A 218 23.18 -15.16 -6.78
N LYS A 219 22.17 -14.28 -7.02
CA LYS A 219 22.06 -13.45 -8.22
C LYS A 219 21.64 -12.03 -7.84
N THR A 220 22.03 -11.05 -8.66
CA THR A 220 21.54 -9.69 -8.57
C THR A 220 20.06 -9.63 -8.98
N ILE A 221 19.38 -8.55 -8.63
CA ILE A 221 17.98 -8.37 -9.04
C ILE A 221 17.84 -8.26 -10.56
N ASP A 222 18.82 -7.66 -11.23
CA ASP A 222 18.81 -7.51 -12.69
C ASP A 222 18.96 -8.87 -13.38
N GLU A 223 19.84 -9.75 -12.87
CA GLU A 223 19.96 -11.13 -13.36
C GLU A 223 18.67 -11.93 -13.15
N LEU A 224 18.02 -11.77 -11.99
CA LEU A 224 16.73 -12.41 -11.71
C LEU A 224 15.61 -11.89 -12.63
N TRP A 225 15.61 -10.58 -12.92
CA TRP A 225 14.66 -10.00 -13.86
C TRP A 225 14.90 -10.46 -15.29
N ASP A 226 16.16 -10.59 -15.71
CA ASP A 226 16.52 -11.12 -17.02
C ASP A 226 16.05 -12.58 -17.19
N GLU A 227 16.23 -13.40 -16.17
CA GLU A 227 15.70 -14.79 -16.17
C GLU A 227 14.18 -14.83 -16.24
N TYR A 228 13.51 -14.00 -15.44
CA TYR A 228 12.07 -13.85 -15.48
C TYR A 228 11.59 -13.41 -16.87
N SER A 229 12.27 -12.44 -17.49
CA SER A 229 11.88 -11.93 -18.80
C SER A 229 11.97 -12.97 -19.91
N LYS A 230 12.88 -13.94 -19.80
CA LYS A 230 13.05 -15.04 -20.73
C LYS A 230 12.05 -16.17 -20.53
N ASN A 231 11.52 -16.33 -19.31
CA ASN A 231 10.53 -17.36 -18.98
C ASN A 231 9.50 -16.84 -17.96
N PRO A 232 8.59 -15.92 -18.36
CA PRO A 232 7.68 -15.25 -17.46
C PRO A 232 6.43 -16.06 -17.05
N GLY A 233 6.37 -17.33 -17.38
CA GLY A 233 5.27 -18.22 -16.99
C GLY A 233 5.12 -18.31 -15.46
N LEU A 234 3.87 -18.38 -14.99
CA LEU A 234 3.55 -18.52 -13.55
C LEU A 234 3.11 -19.95 -13.17
N SER A 235 3.24 -20.86 -14.09
CA SER A 235 2.84 -22.29 -13.92
C SER A 235 3.88 -23.07 -13.13
#